data_37f4e3c0b9f9e9ac48c8a54be2c4508a
#
_entry.id   37f4e3c0b9f9e9ac48c8a54be2c4508a
#
_cell.length_a   1.000
_cell.length_b   1.000
_cell.length_c   1.000
_cell.angle_alpha   90.00
_cell.angle_beta   90.00
_cell.angle_gamma   90.00
#
_symmetry.space_group_name_H-M   'P 1'
#
loop_
_entity.id
_entity.type
_entity.pdbx_description
1 polymer ?
#
loop_
_entity_poly.entity_id
_entity_poly.type
_entity_poly.pdbx_seq_one_letter_code
_entity_poly.pdbx_strand_id
1 'polypeptide(L)'
;MNMISKEGAFIMAKVFITLTGTKHYFGNDFLEKGTRIRLEKEPDNEYDKEAIQVKMKGLGKIGYVANSPFTVKGESMSAGRSYDKIGDKAKGRVIFVVDGGVVCRIINTGKEQNLVIEKEQNSD
;
A
#
# COMPACT_ATOMS: atom_id res chain seq x y z
N MET A 1 5.44 -2.73 21.69
CA MET A 1 5.23 -2.99 21.33
C MET A 1 4.95 -3.20 21.15
N ASN A 2 4.48 -3.03 21.04
CA ASN A 2 3.89 -3.22 20.65
C ASN A 2 3.37 -3.43 20.64
N MET A 3 3.10 -3.28 20.63
CA MET A 3 2.47 -3.42 20.63
C MET A 3 1.78 -3.98 20.80
N ILE A 4 1.46 -4.25 21.26
CA ILE A 4 0.86 -4.80 21.34
C ILE A 4 0.27 -4.97 21.93
N SER A 5 -0.20 -5.04 22.32
CA SER A 5 -0.74 -5.23 22.76
C SER A 5 -1.21 -5.97 23.18
N LYS A 6 -1.56 -5.97 23.68
CA LYS A 6 -1.91 -6.70 23.95
C LYS A 6 -2.71 -7.38 23.74
N GLU A 7 -3.15 -7.57 23.93
CA GLU A 7 -3.62 -7.96 23.44
C GLU A 7 -3.47 -8.32 22.41
N GLY A 8 -2.85 -8.62 22.27
CA GLY A 8 -2.27 -8.74 21.27
C GLY A 8 -2.50 -8.49 20.42
N ALA A 9 -3.24 -8.32 20.96
CA ALA A 9 -3.38 -7.92 19.88
C ALA A 9 -2.51 -7.71 19.17
N PHE A 10 -2.90 -7.72 18.53
CA PHE A 10 -1.79 -7.42 17.81
C PHE A 10 -1.97 -6.07 17.19
N ILE A 11 -0.89 -5.37 17.12
CA ILE A 11 -0.91 -4.07 16.48
C ILE A 11 -0.07 -4.20 15.23
N MET A 12 -0.70 -3.95 14.09
CA MET A 12 0.02 -3.99 12.84
C MET A 12 1.01 -2.83 12.78
N ALA A 13 2.24 -3.12 12.42
CA ALA A 13 3.23 -2.07 12.22
C ALA A 13 2.76 -1.15 11.11
N LYS A 14 3.04 0.15 11.26
CA LYS A 14 2.70 1.12 10.23
C LYS A 14 3.57 0.90 9.01
N VAL A 15 2.95 0.77 7.86
CA VAL A 15 3.66 0.59 6.62
C VAL A 15 3.34 1.77 5.71
N PHE A 16 4.38 2.48 5.29
CA PHE A 16 4.25 3.61 4.39
C PHE A 16 4.88 3.24 3.06
N ILE A 17 4.27 3.68 1.97
CA ILE A 17 4.80 3.49 0.64
C ILE A 17 4.75 4.83 -0.09
N THR A 18 5.46 4.91 -1.21
CA THR A 18 5.42 6.08 -2.06
C THR A 18 4.71 5.73 -3.35
N LEU A 19 3.70 6.51 -3.69
CA LEU A 19 3.03 6.40 -4.99
C LEU A 19 3.81 7.25 -5.98
N THR A 20 4.19 6.66 -7.09
CA THR A 20 4.97 7.34 -8.12
C THR A 20 4.41 7.03 -9.50
N GLY A 21 4.94 7.71 -10.52
CA GLY A 21 4.54 7.48 -11.90
C GLY A 21 3.20 8.08 -12.26
N THR A 22 2.63 8.92 -11.41
CA THR A 22 1.30 9.47 -11.62
C THR A 22 1.22 10.35 -12.86
N LYS A 23 2.34 10.94 -13.28
CA LYS A 23 2.35 11.80 -14.46
C LYS A 23 1.98 11.04 -15.73
N HIS A 24 2.10 9.72 -15.72
CA HIS A 24 1.72 8.88 -16.85
C HIS A 24 0.24 8.55 -16.84
N TYR A 25 -0.48 8.99 -15.82
CA TYR A 25 -1.90 8.71 -15.65
C TYR A 25 -2.66 10.02 -15.45
N PHE A 26 -3.01 10.34 -14.22
CA PHE A 26 -3.85 11.52 -13.95
C PHE A 26 -3.11 12.63 -13.22
N GLY A 27 -1.81 12.46 -12.95
CA GLY A 27 -1.05 13.44 -12.19
C GLY A 27 -1.36 13.39 -10.71
N ASN A 28 -0.93 14.41 -9.98
CA ASN A 28 -1.10 14.46 -8.52
C ASN A 28 -2.14 15.47 -8.06
N ASP A 29 -2.64 16.31 -8.95
CA ASP A 29 -3.45 17.46 -8.54
C ASP A 29 -4.72 17.10 -7.80
N PHE A 30 -5.25 15.91 -8.05
CA PHE A 30 -6.48 15.47 -7.41
C PHE A 30 -6.23 14.67 -6.14
N LEU A 31 -4.97 14.42 -5.81
CA LEU A 31 -4.62 13.65 -4.62
C LEU A 31 -4.42 14.57 -3.45
N GLU A 32 -5.04 14.23 -2.33
CA GLU A 32 -4.89 15.01 -1.12
C GLU A 32 -4.90 14.09 0.08
N LYS A 33 -4.53 14.63 1.24
CA LYS A 33 -4.49 13.86 2.47
C LYS A 33 -5.84 13.18 2.70
N GLY A 34 -5.80 11.89 2.99
CA GLY A 34 -7.00 11.11 3.25
C GLY A 34 -7.57 10.41 2.05
N THR A 35 -7.11 10.75 0.84
CA THR A 35 -7.60 10.08 -0.37
C THR A 35 -7.38 8.58 -0.25
N ARG A 36 -8.42 7.80 -0.51
CA ARG A 36 -8.34 6.34 -0.43
C ARG A 36 -7.77 5.78 -1.71
N ILE A 37 -6.88 4.80 -1.55
CA ILE A 37 -6.25 4.13 -2.69
C ILE A 37 -6.31 2.63 -2.48
N ARG A 38 -6.15 1.90 -3.56
CA ARG A 38 -6.06 0.44 -3.56
C ARG A 38 -4.73 0.05 -4.17
N LEU A 39 -4.15 -1.01 -3.62
CA LEU A 39 -2.91 -1.57 -4.14
C LEU A 39 -3.21 -2.96 -4.68
N GLU A 40 -2.59 -3.28 -5.83
CA GLU A 40 -2.79 -4.58 -6.46
C GLU A 40 -1.48 -5.06 -7.05
N LYS A 41 -1.05 -6.24 -6.65
CA LYS A 41 0.18 -6.82 -7.20
C LYS A 41 0.00 -7.11 -8.68
N GLU A 42 1.08 -6.94 -9.44
CA GLU A 42 1.12 -7.27 -10.87
C GLU A 42 2.23 -8.28 -11.13
N PRO A 43 2.06 -9.55 -10.73
CA PRO A 43 3.13 -10.52 -10.91
C PRO A 43 3.51 -10.76 -12.37
N ASP A 44 2.61 -10.42 -13.29
CA ASP A 44 2.88 -10.58 -14.73
C ASP A 44 3.51 -9.34 -15.36
N ASN A 45 3.87 -8.34 -14.56
CA ASN A 45 4.50 -7.14 -15.10
C ASN A 45 5.81 -7.50 -15.79
N GLU A 46 5.99 -7.01 -17.03
CA GLU A 46 7.15 -7.36 -17.84
C GLU A 46 8.45 -6.79 -17.30
N TYR A 47 8.37 -5.67 -16.61
CA TYR A 47 9.56 -4.94 -16.19
C TYR A 47 9.92 -5.16 -14.73
N ASP A 48 8.96 -5.53 -13.91
CA ASP A 48 9.19 -5.66 -12.47
C ASP A 48 8.20 -6.65 -11.88
N LYS A 49 8.68 -7.81 -11.50
CA LYS A 49 7.81 -8.85 -10.94
C LYS A 49 7.26 -8.49 -9.57
N GLU A 50 7.85 -7.50 -8.93
CA GLU A 50 7.38 -7.00 -7.65
C GLU A 50 6.53 -5.74 -7.81
N ALA A 51 6.06 -5.47 -9.02
CA ALA A 51 5.26 -4.28 -9.27
C ALA A 51 3.95 -4.35 -8.50
N ILE A 52 3.61 -3.23 -7.88
CA ILE A 52 2.34 -3.07 -7.18
C ILE A 52 1.68 -1.84 -7.76
N GLN A 53 0.60 -2.03 -8.49
CA GLN A 53 -0.12 -0.90 -9.06
C GLN A 53 -1.01 -0.25 -8.01
N VAL A 54 -1.23 1.04 -8.16
CA VAL A 54 -2.10 1.81 -7.29
C VAL A 54 -3.30 2.24 -8.10
N LYS A 55 -4.48 2.02 -7.54
CA LYS A 55 -5.75 2.31 -8.21
C LYS A 55 -6.65 3.16 -7.32
N MET A 56 -7.57 3.85 -7.95
CA MET A 56 -8.63 4.56 -7.25
C MET A 56 -9.96 4.17 -7.85
N LYS A 57 -10.96 4.07 -6.97
CA LYS A 57 -12.31 3.78 -7.41
C LYS A 57 -12.75 4.85 -8.41
N GLY A 58 -13.24 4.42 -9.54
CA GLY A 58 -13.73 5.32 -10.58
C GLY A 58 -12.68 5.74 -11.59
N LEU A 59 -11.40 5.65 -11.27
CA LEU A 59 -10.32 6.04 -12.18
C LEU A 59 -9.50 4.87 -12.68
N GLY A 60 -9.45 3.78 -11.92
CA GLY A 60 -8.55 2.68 -12.25
C GLY A 60 -7.14 3.00 -11.82
N LYS A 61 -6.16 2.58 -12.63
CA LYS A 61 -4.74 2.74 -12.27
C LYS A 61 -4.35 4.23 -12.27
N ILE A 62 -3.67 4.64 -11.20
CA ILE A 62 -3.20 6.02 -11.07
C ILE A 62 -1.68 6.09 -10.91
N GLY A 63 -1.01 4.96 -10.76
CA GLY A 63 0.44 4.92 -10.62
C GLY A 63 0.90 3.58 -10.07
N TYR A 64 2.09 3.60 -9.50
CA TYR A 64 2.73 2.41 -8.93
C TYR A 64 3.38 2.73 -7.60
N VAL A 65 3.57 1.71 -6.78
CA VAL A 65 4.38 1.84 -5.57
C VAL A 65 5.84 1.95 -6.01
N ALA A 66 6.53 2.97 -5.51
CA ALA A 66 7.93 3.20 -5.87
C ALA A 66 8.79 2.00 -5.45
N ASN A 67 9.68 1.58 -6.34
CA ASN A 67 10.55 0.44 -6.09
C ASN A 67 12.02 0.77 -6.38
N SER A 68 12.35 2.03 -6.54
CA SER A 68 13.71 2.49 -6.79
C SER A 68 14.14 3.42 -5.68
N PRO A 69 15.41 3.35 -5.23
CA PRO A 69 15.89 4.28 -4.21
C PRO A 69 15.78 5.74 -4.64
N PHE A 70 15.66 5.98 -5.96
CA PHE A 70 15.50 7.35 -6.46
C PHE A 70 14.08 7.88 -6.33
N THR A 71 13.09 7.00 -6.19
CA THR A 71 11.68 7.41 -6.14
C THR A 71 11.04 7.19 -4.78
N VAL A 72 11.60 6.29 -3.96
CA VAL A 72 11.09 6.07 -2.60
C VAL A 72 11.40 7.31 -1.76
N LYS A 73 10.39 7.81 -1.06
CA LYS A 73 10.52 9.02 -0.23
C LYS A 73 10.70 8.65 1.23
N GLY A 74 11.71 9.26 1.86
CA GLY A 74 11.95 9.09 3.28
C GLY A 74 12.10 7.63 3.68
N GLU A 75 11.39 7.25 4.71
CA GLU A 75 11.46 5.89 5.24
C GLU A 75 10.32 5.01 4.76
N SER A 76 9.62 5.43 3.71
CA SER A 76 8.58 4.57 3.15
C SER A 76 9.24 3.34 2.53
N MET A 77 8.46 2.26 2.41
CA MET A 77 8.97 1.00 1.88
C MET A 77 8.84 0.96 0.37
N SER A 78 9.85 0.40 -0.28
CA SER A 78 9.77 0.11 -1.70
C SER A 78 8.73 -0.99 -1.95
N ALA A 79 8.33 -1.13 -3.22
CA ALA A 79 7.42 -2.21 -3.58
C ALA A 79 8.00 -3.56 -3.19
N GLY A 80 9.28 -3.79 -3.45
CA GLY A 80 9.91 -5.07 -3.10
C GLY A 80 9.86 -5.35 -1.62
N ARG A 81 10.14 -4.34 -0.80
CA ARG A 81 10.14 -4.52 0.65
C ARG A 81 8.74 -4.73 1.21
N SER A 82 7.74 -4.12 0.61
CA SER A 82 6.37 -4.24 1.10
C SER A 82 5.63 -5.41 0.49
N TYR A 83 6.18 -6.01 -0.55
CA TYR A 83 5.50 -7.04 -1.33
C TYR A 83 4.97 -8.17 -0.45
N ASP A 84 5.81 -8.68 0.45
CA ASP A 84 5.41 -9.82 1.30
C ASP A 84 4.54 -9.40 2.48
N LYS A 85 4.40 -8.10 2.71
CA LYS A 85 3.61 -7.60 3.83
C LYS A 85 2.15 -7.39 3.47
N ILE A 86 1.82 -7.49 2.18
CA ILE A 86 0.44 -7.32 1.73
C ILE A 86 0.00 -8.53 0.94
N GLY A 87 -1.32 -8.72 0.83
CA GLY A 87 -1.89 -9.74 -0.04
C GLY A 87 -1.91 -9.24 -1.48
N ASP A 88 -2.60 -9.98 -2.34
CA ASP A 88 -2.72 -9.58 -3.73
C ASP A 88 -3.37 -8.21 -3.88
N LYS A 89 -4.23 -7.85 -2.95
CA LYS A 89 -4.90 -6.55 -2.91
C LYS A 89 -4.80 -6.00 -1.50
N ALA A 90 -4.56 -4.69 -1.43
CA ALA A 90 -4.47 -3.99 -0.16
C ALA A 90 -5.12 -2.62 -0.32
N LYS A 91 -5.31 -1.93 0.80
CA LYS A 91 -5.92 -0.60 0.80
C LYS A 91 -5.05 0.36 1.57
N GLY A 92 -5.07 1.61 1.15
CA GLY A 92 -4.29 2.62 1.83
C GLY A 92 -4.92 3.98 1.72
N ARG A 93 -4.22 4.97 2.26
CA ARG A 93 -4.64 6.37 2.22
C ARG A 93 -3.44 7.26 1.98
N VAL A 94 -3.67 8.32 1.25
CA VAL A 94 -2.67 9.35 1.05
C VAL A 94 -2.44 10.07 2.37
N ILE A 95 -1.17 10.23 2.75
CA ILE A 95 -0.80 10.95 3.96
C ILE A 95 -0.38 12.37 3.60
N PHE A 96 0.52 12.51 2.62
CA PHE A 96 0.87 13.84 2.11
C PHE A 96 1.50 13.71 0.74
N VAL A 97 1.45 14.83 0.02
CA VAL A 97 2.01 14.94 -1.32
C VAL A 97 3.32 15.74 -1.21
N VAL A 98 4.38 15.19 -1.79
CA VAL A 98 5.69 15.85 -1.82
C VAL A 98 6.18 15.92 -3.25
N ASP A 99 7.25 16.68 -3.47
CA ASP A 99 7.85 16.73 -4.80
C ASP A 99 8.29 15.34 -5.23
N GLY A 100 7.84 14.94 -6.39
CA GLY A 100 8.26 13.69 -6.99
C GLY A 100 7.56 12.46 -6.45
N GLY A 101 6.54 12.60 -5.59
CA GLY A 101 5.82 11.44 -5.10
C GLY A 101 4.72 11.78 -4.12
N VAL A 102 3.98 10.75 -3.76
CA VAL A 102 2.88 10.86 -2.80
C VAL A 102 3.10 9.78 -1.76
N VAL A 103 3.18 10.18 -0.49
CA VAL A 103 3.38 9.21 0.58
C VAL A 103 2.02 8.73 1.06
N CYS A 104 1.89 7.40 1.14
CA CYS A 104 0.65 6.75 1.52
C CYS A 104 0.90 5.77 2.65
N ARG A 105 -0.12 5.54 3.46
CA ARG A 105 -0.06 4.55 4.52
C ARG A 105 -0.97 3.37 4.13
N ILE A 106 -0.48 2.17 4.35
CA ILE A 106 -1.30 0.97 4.13
C ILE A 106 -2.21 0.82 5.33
N ILE A 107 -3.52 0.80 5.07
CA ILE A 107 -4.53 0.72 6.11
C ILE A 107 -4.99 -0.73 6.29
N ASN A 108 -5.07 -1.47 5.21
CA ASN A 108 -5.49 -2.87 5.25
C ASN A 108 -4.57 -3.65 4.32
N THR A 109 -3.80 -4.58 4.89
CA THR A 109 -2.83 -5.33 4.11
C THR A 109 -3.46 -6.37 3.20
N GLY A 110 -4.72 -6.70 3.42
CA GLY A 110 -5.34 -7.78 2.69
C GLY A 110 -5.07 -9.16 3.28
N LYS A 111 -4.10 -9.25 4.18
CA LYS A 111 -3.79 -10.52 4.85
C LYS A 111 -4.57 -10.71 6.13
N GLU A 112 -4.81 -9.63 6.83
CA GLU A 112 -5.49 -9.69 8.13
C GLU A 112 -6.90 -10.21 8.02
N GLN A 113 -7.56 -9.92 6.90
CA GLN A 113 -8.92 -10.40 6.72
C GLN A 113 -8.99 -11.91 6.74
N ASN A 114 -8.01 -12.57 6.14
CA ASN A 114 -7.98 -14.03 6.15
C ASN A 114 -7.79 -14.56 7.55
N LEU A 115 -6.94 -13.92 8.33
CA LEU A 115 -6.72 -14.34 9.71
C LEU A 115 -7.97 -14.16 10.55
N VAL A 116 -8.67 -13.06 10.37
CA VAL A 116 -9.89 -12.81 11.12
C VAL A 116 -10.95 -13.87 10.80
N ILE A 117 -11.10 -14.18 9.52
CA ILE A 117 -12.07 -15.18 9.10
C ILE A 117 -11.74 -16.53 9.72
N GLU A 118 -10.48 -16.92 9.71
CA GLU A 118 -10.07 -18.18 10.30
C GLU A 118 -10.36 -18.23 11.79
N LYS A 119 -10.11 -17.14 12.49
CA LYS A 119 -10.39 -17.08 13.91
C LYS A 119 -11.88 -17.23 14.20
N GLU A 120 -12.70 -16.60 13.42
CA GLU A 120 -14.14 -16.73 13.61
C GLU A 120 -14.61 -18.15 13.40
N GLN A 121 -14.07 -18.80 12.41
CA GLN A 121 -14.41 -20.20 12.15
C GLN A 121 -13.94 -21.10 13.29
N ASN A 122 -12.80 -20.80 13.86
CA ASN A 122 -12.23 -21.63 14.91
C ASN A 122 -12.92 -21.42 16.26
N SER A 123 -13.59 -20.30 16.44
CA SER A 123 -14.22 -20.00 17.71
C SER A 123 -15.58 -20.68 17.87
N ASP A 124 -16.04 -21.31 16.83
CA ASP A 124 -17.30 -22.03 16.89
C ASP A 124 -17.09 -23.45 17.41
#